data_1a2f2877d9d8ca808fc6ea5ce85414df
#
_entry.id   1a2f2877d9d8ca808fc6ea5ce85414df
#
_cell.length_a   1.000
_cell.length_b   1.000
_cell.length_c   1.000
_cell.angle_alpha   90.00
_cell.angle_beta   90.00
_cell.angle_gamma   90.00
#
_symmetry.space_group_name_H-M   'P 1'
#
loop_
_entity.id
_entity.type
_entity.pdbx_description
1 polymer ?
#
loop_
_entity_poly.entity_id
_entity_poly.type
_entity_poly.pdbx_seq_one_letter_code
_entity_poly.pdbx_strand_id
1 'polypeptide(L)'
;LLFLTIILTAFSFPVNKPEAACSFADEVTKVLRRQITDDAADALKQVPVTVTAASSPRSAGGKHDFFSEGDYWWPNPANADSPYIQRDGMTNPDNFVAHRHAMIRFSRIAGVLASAYKITADDRYVVQALKHYKAWFTDTATMMNPHLLYAQAIKGRFTGRSIGIIDGIQLMETIQALTVMQKSPAMDQQVLAGTKKWFEHLLQWLTTHPYGKGEMNAAN
;
A
#
# COMPACT_ATOMS: atom_id res chain seq x y z
N LEU A 1 -11.97 22.65 -82.18
CA LEU A 1 -11.76 22.73 -80.71
C LEU A 1 -12.14 21.36 -80.15
N LEU A 2 -11.09 20.54 -79.93
CA LEU A 2 -11.24 19.17 -79.41
C LEU A 2 -11.25 19.23 -77.86
N PHE A 3 -12.35 18.83 -77.22
CA PHE A 3 -12.41 18.60 -75.79
C PHE A 3 -11.99 17.17 -75.51
N LEU A 4 -10.83 17.00 -74.93
CA LEU A 4 -10.31 15.74 -74.42
C LEU A 4 -10.85 15.52 -72.98
N THR A 5 -11.84 14.66 -72.81
CA THR A 5 -12.38 14.31 -71.50
C THR A 5 -11.57 13.16 -70.95
N ILE A 6 -10.71 13.45 -69.96
CA ILE A 6 -9.96 12.43 -69.21
C ILE A 6 -10.92 11.86 -68.15
N ILE A 7 -11.30 10.61 -68.30
CA ILE A 7 -12.02 9.84 -67.25
C ILE A 7 -10.98 9.39 -66.22
N LEU A 8 -10.98 10.03 -65.06
CA LEU A 8 -10.20 9.58 -63.92
C LEU A 8 -10.95 8.47 -63.22
N THR A 9 -10.64 7.21 -63.50
CA THR A 9 -11.11 6.07 -62.70
C THR A 9 -10.37 6.05 -61.39
N ALA A 10 -11.04 6.49 -60.32
CA ALA A 10 -10.53 6.36 -58.94
C ALA A 10 -10.50 4.89 -58.57
N PHE A 11 -9.32 4.29 -58.59
CA PHE A 11 -9.10 2.99 -57.95
C PHE A 11 -9.11 3.23 -56.42
N SER A 12 -10.27 2.94 -55.80
CA SER A 12 -10.37 2.85 -54.33
C SER A 12 -9.73 1.54 -53.89
N PHE A 13 -8.49 1.61 -53.44
CA PHE A 13 -7.90 0.50 -52.69
C PHE A 13 -8.60 0.42 -51.33
N PRO A 14 -9.02 -0.78 -50.86
CA PRO A 14 -9.53 -0.92 -49.53
C PRO A 14 -8.38 -0.58 -48.57
N VAL A 15 -8.51 0.55 -47.85
CA VAL A 15 -7.65 0.86 -46.73
C VAL A 15 -7.99 -0.18 -45.65
N ASN A 16 -7.21 -1.26 -45.58
CA ASN A 16 -7.27 -2.14 -44.43
C ASN A 16 -7.01 -1.26 -43.20
N LYS A 17 -8.06 -1.05 -42.40
CA LYS A 17 -7.85 -0.50 -41.05
C LYS A 17 -6.77 -1.36 -40.40
N PRO A 18 -5.66 -0.76 -39.90
CA PRO A 18 -4.69 -1.54 -39.15
C PRO A 18 -5.49 -2.23 -38.02
N GLU A 19 -5.40 -3.55 -37.99
CA GLU A 19 -5.84 -4.33 -36.83
C GLU A 19 -5.28 -3.64 -35.60
N ALA A 20 -6.14 -3.15 -34.69
CA ALA A 20 -5.70 -2.37 -33.55
C ALA A 20 -4.65 -3.22 -32.81
N ALA A 21 -3.40 -2.83 -32.90
CA ALA A 21 -2.31 -3.51 -32.21
C ALA A 21 -2.70 -3.61 -30.73
N CYS A 22 -2.82 -4.84 -30.22
CA CYS A 22 -3.13 -5.10 -28.84
C CYS A 22 -2.10 -4.32 -27.99
N SER A 23 -2.57 -3.43 -27.12
CA SER A 23 -1.64 -2.66 -26.31
C SER A 23 -0.90 -3.60 -25.37
N PHE A 24 0.33 -3.25 -24.97
CA PHE A 24 1.09 -4.01 -23.97
C PHE A 24 0.26 -4.26 -22.69
N ALA A 25 -0.56 -3.28 -22.29
CA ALA A 25 -1.46 -3.41 -21.15
C ALA A 25 -2.54 -4.50 -21.37
N ASP A 26 -3.06 -4.67 -22.58
CA ASP A 26 -4.05 -5.71 -22.91
C ASP A 26 -3.40 -7.10 -22.87
N GLU A 27 -2.18 -7.22 -23.37
CA GLU A 27 -1.42 -8.49 -23.30
C GLU A 27 -1.12 -8.89 -21.87
N VAL A 28 -0.62 -7.95 -21.04
CA VAL A 28 -0.40 -8.17 -19.61
C VAL A 28 -1.68 -8.57 -18.91
N THR A 29 -2.78 -7.88 -19.19
CA THR A 29 -4.11 -8.22 -18.64
C THR A 29 -4.53 -9.62 -19.02
N LYS A 30 -4.34 -10.03 -20.26
CA LYS A 30 -4.71 -11.38 -20.74
C LYS A 30 -3.91 -12.46 -20.02
N VAL A 31 -2.61 -12.27 -19.84
CA VAL A 31 -1.70 -13.23 -19.18
C VAL A 31 -2.03 -13.34 -17.69
N LEU A 32 -2.21 -12.21 -16.99
CA LEU A 32 -2.37 -12.18 -15.54
C LEU A 32 -3.81 -12.31 -15.04
N ARG A 33 -4.81 -12.23 -15.94
CA ARG A 33 -6.24 -12.20 -15.56
C ARG A 33 -6.63 -13.31 -14.60
N ARG A 34 -6.24 -14.55 -14.91
CA ARG A 34 -6.59 -15.70 -14.08
C ARG A 34 -6.01 -15.59 -12.68
N GLN A 35 -4.71 -15.33 -12.59
CA GLN A 35 -4.05 -15.16 -11.28
C GLN A 35 -4.68 -14.03 -10.46
N ILE A 36 -4.90 -12.85 -11.08
CA ILE A 36 -5.51 -11.71 -10.38
C ILE A 36 -6.91 -12.06 -9.86
N THR A 37 -7.74 -12.77 -10.65
CA THR A 37 -9.10 -13.13 -10.22
C THR A 37 -9.10 -14.22 -9.13
N ASP A 38 -8.18 -15.18 -9.19
CA ASP A 38 -8.03 -16.22 -8.16
C ASP A 38 -7.56 -15.58 -6.83
N ASP A 39 -6.54 -14.73 -6.86
CA ASP A 39 -6.05 -13.99 -5.68
C ASP A 39 -7.15 -13.07 -5.11
N ALA A 40 -7.94 -12.44 -5.98
CA ALA A 40 -9.05 -11.57 -5.54
C ALA A 40 -10.20 -12.36 -4.91
N ALA A 41 -10.46 -13.59 -5.35
CA ALA A 41 -11.45 -14.46 -4.71
C ALA A 41 -11.09 -14.79 -3.26
N ASP A 42 -9.81 -14.90 -2.94
CA ASP A 42 -9.33 -15.05 -1.57
C ASP A 42 -9.32 -13.71 -0.81
N ALA A 43 -8.97 -12.62 -1.46
CA ALA A 43 -9.03 -11.28 -0.85
C ALA A 43 -10.46 -10.87 -0.45
N LEU A 44 -11.49 -11.28 -1.21
CA LEU A 44 -12.90 -11.05 -0.88
C LEU A 44 -13.34 -11.67 0.45
N LYS A 45 -12.67 -12.72 0.92
CA LYS A 45 -12.98 -13.44 2.18
C LYS A 45 -12.25 -12.85 3.37
N GLN A 46 -11.27 -11.98 3.15
CA GLN A 46 -10.41 -11.46 4.22
C GLN A 46 -11.12 -10.41 5.06
N VAL A 47 -10.94 -10.51 6.38
CA VAL A 47 -11.40 -9.48 7.32
C VAL A 47 -10.28 -8.48 7.62
N PRO A 48 -10.60 -7.22 7.93
CA PRO A 48 -9.58 -6.23 8.32
C PRO A 48 -8.82 -6.66 9.58
N VAL A 49 -7.50 -6.48 9.55
CA VAL A 49 -6.62 -6.57 10.72
C VAL A 49 -5.76 -5.30 10.71
N THR A 50 -5.78 -4.56 11.81
CA THR A 50 -5.04 -3.29 11.95
C THR A 50 -4.03 -3.39 13.08
N VAL A 51 -3.32 -2.30 13.36
CA VAL A 51 -2.38 -2.20 14.50
C VAL A 51 -3.05 -2.50 15.85
N THR A 52 -4.36 -2.31 15.95
CA THR A 52 -5.09 -2.54 17.21
C THR A 52 -5.34 -4.01 17.54
N ALA A 53 -5.02 -4.93 16.61
CA ALA A 53 -5.25 -6.37 16.79
C ALA A 53 -4.16 -7.05 17.63
N ALA A 54 -3.02 -6.41 17.83
CA ALA A 54 -1.91 -6.93 18.64
C ALA A 54 -1.22 -5.79 19.39
N SER A 55 -0.52 -6.11 20.46
CA SER A 55 0.28 -5.15 21.22
C SER A 55 1.57 -5.79 21.70
N SER A 56 2.57 -4.96 21.99
CA SER A 56 3.83 -5.39 22.60
C SER A 56 4.06 -4.61 23.90
N PRO A 57 4.43 -5.27 25.01
CA PRO A 57 4.80 -4.59 26.24
C PRO A 57 6.10 -3.77 26.07
N ARG A 58 6.84 -3.96 24.99
CA ARG A 58 8.04 -3.19 24.66
C ARG A 58 7.74 -1.91 23.91
N SER A 59 6.47 -1.71 23.46
CA SER A 59 6.06 -0.47 22.79
C SER A 59 5.88 0.66 23.80
N ALA A 60 6.40 1.85 23.47
CA ALA A 60 6.10 3.08 24.21
C ALA A 60 4.84 3.78 23.69
N GLY A 61 4.28 3.31 22.58
CA GLY A 61 3.05 3.84 21.97
C GLY A 61 1.77 3.23 22.55
N GLY A 62 0.64 3.83 22.18
CA GLY A 62 -0.70 3.37 22.55
C GLY A 62 -1.28 2.36 21.56
N LYS A 63 -2.56 2.01 21.77
CA LYS A 63 -3.31 1.00 20.99
C LYS A 63 -3.32 1.26 19.48
N HIS A 64 -3.35 2.52 19.08
CA HIS A 64 -3.46 2.95 17.68
C HIS A 64 -2.11 3.25 17.02
N ASP A 65 -1.01 3.10 17.76
CA ASP A 65 0.29 3.43 17.24
C ASP A 65 0.93 2.22 16.56
N PHE A 66 1.49 2.46 15.37
CA PHE A 66 2.33 1.47 14.73
C PHE A 66 3.62 1.28 15.53
N PHE A 67 3.95 0.05 15.83
CA PHE A 67 5.16 -0.34 16.53
C PHE A 67 5.89 -1.44 15.77
N SER A 68 7.20 -1.32 15.68
CA SER A 68 8.11 -2.37 15.21
C SER A 68 9.45 -2.27 15.92
N GLU A 69 10.20 -3.35 15.88
CA GLU A 69 11.55 -3.42 16.47
C GLU A 69 12.60 -3.54 15.37
N GLY A 70 13.79 -3.03 15.64
CA GLY A 70 14.93 -3.13 14.74
C GLY A 70 15.36 -4.59 14.57
N ASP A 71 15.40 -5.06 13.32
CA ASP A 71 15.55 -6.49 13.00
C ASP A 71 16.81 -7.12 13.59
N TYR A 72 17.92 -6.39 13.62
CA TYR A 72 19.25 -6.89 14.02
C TYR A 72 19.62 -6.60 15.48
N TRP A 73 18.60 -6.26 16.32
CA TRP A 73 18.83 -5.94 17.73
C TRP A 73 18.38 -7.07 18.63
N TRP A 74 19.29 -7.50 19.50
CA TRP A 74 19.16 -8.69 20.33
C TRP A 74 19.30 -8.37 21.82
N PRO A 75 18.68 -9.16 22.70
CA PRO A 75 18.97 -9.07 24.13
C PRO A 75 20.47 -9.18 24.39
N ASN A 76 20.98 -8.41 25.35
CA ASN A 76 22.37 -8.51 25.77
C ASN A 76 22.56 -9.80 26.57
N PRO A 77 23.41 -10.75 26.13
CA PRO A 77 23.59 -12.02 26.82
C PRO A 77 24.25 -11.89 28.17
N ALA A 78 25.00 -10.79 28.42
CA ALA A 78 25.66 -10.55 29.71
C ALA A 78 24.68 -10.03 30.79
N ASN A 79 23.60 -9.34 30.37
CA ASN A 79 22.58 -8.81 31.29
C ASN A 79 21.29 -8.53 30.52
N ALA A 80 20.21 -9.28 30.82
CA ALA A 80 18.90 -9.17 30.16
C ALA A 80 18.23 -7.80 30.37
N ASP A 81 18.56 -7.07 31.44
CA ASP A 81 18.03 -5.74 31.73
C ASP A 81 18.78 -4.61 31.01
N SER A 82 19.93 -4.92 30.41
CA SER A 82 20.74 -3.96 29.67
C SER A 82 20.09 -3.66 28.29
N PRO A 83 20.41 -2.52 27.68
CA PRO A 83 20.01 -2.20 26.33
C PRO A 83 20.41 -3.29 25.32
N TYR A 84 19.56 -3.51 24.32
CA TYR A 84 19.83 -4.44 23.23
C TYR A 84 21.14 -4.11 22.51
N ILE A 85 21.81 -5.16 22.03
CA ILE A 85 23.06 -5.10 21.25
C ILE A 85 22.76 -5.42 19.79
N GLN A 86 23.53 -4.82 18.88
CA GLN A 86 23.42 -5.09 17.46
C GLN A 86 24.17 -6.37 17.10
N ARG A 87 23.52 -7.19 16.26
CA ARG A 87 24.13 -8.34 15.55
C ARG A 87 23.80 -8.18 14.08
N ASP A 88 24.69 -7.55 13.34
CA ASP A 88 24.46 -7.22 11.96
C ASP A 88 24.18 -8.46 11.09
N GLY A 89 23.20 -8.35 10.20
CA GLY A 89 22.76 -9.45 9.33
C GLY A 89 21.98 -10.57 10.05
N MET A 90 21.82 -10.53 11.36
CA MET A 90 21.13 -11.54 12.15
C MET A 90 19.76 -11.04 12.63
N THR A 91 18.70 -11.40 11.94
CA THR A 91 17.33 -11.05 12.33
C THR A 91 16.97 -11.74 13.65
N ASN A 92 16.50 -10.95 14.63
CA ASN A 92 16.01 -11.48 15.90
C ASN A 92 14.57 -12.02 15.74
N PRO A 93 14.35 -13.33 15.92
CA PRO A 93 13.03 -13.95 15.73
C PRO A 93 12.01 -13.54 16.81
N ASP A 94 12.47 -13.03 17.96
CA ASP A 94 11.61 -12.62 19.08
C ASP A 94 11.11 -11.18 18.95
N ASN A 95 11.46 -10.49 17.87
CA ASN A 95 10.97 -9.14 17.59
C ASN A 95 9.46 -9.14 17.34
N PHE A 96 8.81 -8.07 17.79
CA PHE A 96 7.40 -7.86 17.49
C PHE A 96 7.21 -7.45 16.02
N VAL A 97 6.53 -8.31 15.25
CA VAL A 97 6.32 -8.14 13.80
C VAL A 97 4.85 -8.02 13.41
N ALA A 98 3.90 -8.11 14.36
CA ALA A 98 2.48 -8.20 14.06
C ALA A 98 1.94 -6.98 13.30
N HIS A 99 2.34 -5.76 13.67
CA HIS A 99 1.89 -4.55 12.97
C HIS A 99 2.46 -4.46 11.56
N ARG A 100 3.73 -4.84 11.36
CA ARG A 100 4.36 -4.90 10.03
C ARG A 100 3.62 -5.92 9.14
N HIS A 101 3.35 -7.11 9.67
CA HIS A 101 2.58 -8.13 8.94
C HIS A 101 1.16 -7.68 8.60
N ALA A 102 0.47 -7.00 9.53
CA ALA A 102 -0.87 -6.45 9.28
C ALA A 102 -0.86 -5.42 8.14
N MET A 103 0.15 -4.53 8.11
CA MET A 103 0.29 -3.50 7.06
C MET A 103 0.63 -4.13 5.71
N ILE A 104 1.57 -5.08 5.64
CA ILE A 104 1.90 -5.83 4.43
C ILE A 104 0.67 -6.58 3.91
N ARG A 105 -0.07 -7.25 4.81
CA ARG A 105 -1.30 -7.95 4.44
C ARG A 105 -2.33 -6.99 3.85
N PHE A 106 -2.55 -5.85 4.48
CA PHE A 106 -3.48 -4.84 3.98
C PHE A 106 -3.08 -4.32 2.60
N SER A 107 -1.81 -3.97 2.38
CA SER A 107 -1.33 -3.47 1.08
C SER A 107 -1.56 -4.49 -0.03
N ARG A 108 -1.26 -5.77 0.22
CA ARG A 108 -1.51 -6.86 -0.74
C ARG A 108 -2.99 -7.02 -1.06
N ILE A 109 -3.87 -7.02 -0.05
CA ILE A 109 -5.32 -7.10 -0.25
C ILE A 109 -5.81 -5.92 -1.10
N ALA A 110 -5.40 -4.69 -0.77
CA ALA A 110 -5.79 -3.50 -1.49
C ALA A 110 -5.33 -3.55 -2.96
N GLY A 111 -4.07 -3.91 -3.20
CA GLY A 111 -3.50 -4.03 -4.55
C GLY A 111 -4.21 -5.09 -5.40
N VAL A 112 -4.46 -6.27 -4.84
CA VAL A 112 -5.17 -7.36 -5.52
C VAL A 112 -6.60 -6.97 -5.86
N LEU A 113 -7.36 -6.39 -4.91
CA LEU A 113 -8.74 -5.97 -5.15
C LEU A 113 -8.82 -4.84 -6.18
N ALA A 114 -7.90 -3.87 -6.14
CA ALA A 114 -7.84 -2.81 -7.13
C ALA A 114 -7.48 -3.33 -8.54
N SER A 115 -6.56 -4.28 -8.63
CA SER A 115 -6.20 -4.93 -9.89
C SER A 115 -7.38 -5.69 -10.48
N ALA A 116 -8.11 -6.45 -9.66
CA ALA A 116 -9.31 -7.17 -10.09
C ALA A 116 -10.43 -6.20 -10.53
N TYR A 117 -10.67 -5.13 -9.77
CA TYR A 117 -11.61 -4.09 -10.17
C TYR A 117 -11.24 -3.46 -11.51
N LYS A 118 -9.96 -3.12 -11.71
CA LYS A 118 -9.49 -2.51 -12.96
C LYS A 118 -9.75 -3.37 -14.20
N ILE A 119 -9.61 -4.69 -14.09
CA ILE A 119 -9.77 -5.59 -15.24
C ILE A 119 -11.20 -6.13 -15.43
N THR A 120 -12.07 -6.01 -14.41
CA THR A 120 -13.43 -6.56 -14.43
C THR A 120 -14.54 -5.52 -14.32
N ALA A 121 -14.24 -4.35 -13.78
CA ALA A 121 -15.19 -3.33 -13.34
C ALA A 121 -16.23 -3.85 -12.33
N ASP A 122 -15.92 -4.91 -11.58
CA ASP A 122 -16.81 -5.49 -10.58
C ASP A 122 -16.68 -4.74 -9.25
N ASP A 123 -17.71 -4.00 -8.89
CA ASP A 123 -17.76 -3.18 -7.69
C ASP A 123 -17.65 -3.95 -6.36
N ARG A 124 -17.86 -5.28 -6.36
CA ARG A 124 -17.66 -6.12 -5.16
C ARG A 124 -16.26 -6.00 -4.60
N TYR A 125 -15.26 -5.83 -5.47
CA TYR A 125 -13.87 -5.62 -5.04
C TYR A 125 -13.68 -4.29 -4.32
N VAL A 126 -14.34 -3.23 -4.78
CA VAL A 126 -14.31 -1.91 -4.13
C VAL A 126 -15.01 -1.97 -2.77
N VAL A 127 -16.20 -2.56 -2.69
CA VAL A 127 -16.93 -2.73 -1.43
C VAL A 127 -16.10 -3.50 -0.39
N GLN A 128 -15.39 -4.54 -0.81
CA GLN A 128 -14.51 -5.28 0.10
C GLN A 128 -13.29 -4.45 0.53
N ALA A 129 -12.64 -3.76 -0.41
CA ALA A 129 -11.51 -2.90 -0.10
C ALA A 129 -11.89 -1.80 0.92
N LEU A 130 -13.06 -1.18 0.75
CA LEU A 130 -13.56 -0.13 1.66
C LEU A 130 -13.65 -0.57 3.12
N LYS A 131 -13.92 -1.86 3.40
CA LYS A 131 -13.89 -2.38 4.78
C LYS A 131 -12.50 -2.25 5.41
N HIS A 132 -11.47 -2.56 4.62
CA HIS A 132 -10.08 -2.45 5.07
C HIS A 132 -9.65 -0.98 5.23
N TYR A 133 -9.98 -0.12 4.25
CA TYR A 133 -9.68 1.32 4.34
C TYR A 133 -10.37 1.96 5.54
N LYS A 134 -11.65 1.64 5.77
CA LYS A 134 -12.39 2.12 6.92
C LYS A 134 -11.69 1.74 8.22
N ALA A 135 -11.34 0.47 8.38
CA ALA A 135 -10.70 -0.04 9.58
C ALA A 135 -9.32 0.59 9.84
N TRP A 136 -8.53 0.84 8.79
CA TRP A 136 -7.18 1.37 8.91
C TRP A 136 -7.11 2.88 9.12
N PHE A 137 -8.07 3.66 8.56
CA PHE A 137 -7.91 5.11 8.43
C PHE A 137 -9.05 5.95 8.99
N THR A 138 -10.25 5.40 9.18
CA THR A 138 -11.42 6.20 9.56
C THR A 138 -12.23 5.68 10.75
N ASP A 139 -12.16 4.40 11.05
CA ASP A 139 -12.83 3.82 12.22
C ASP A 139 -12.03 4.09 13.49
N THR A 140 -12.56 4.95 14.36
CA THR A 140 -11.89 5.37 15.60
C THR A 140 -11.58 4.22 16.57
N ALA A 141 -12.22 3.06 16.44
CA ALA A 141 -11.95 1.89 17.26
C ALA A 141 -10.68 1.14 16.81
N THR A 142 -10.32 1.24 15.50
CA THR A 142 -9.31 0.38 14.88
C THR A 142 -8.29 1.11 14.02
N MET A 143 -8.50 2.39 13.68
CA MET A 143 -7.61 3.15 12.82
C MET A 143 -6.20 3.27 13.41
N MET A 144 -5.21 3.32 12.54
CA MET A 144 -3.84 3.65 12.90
C MET A 144 -3.66 5.17 13.03
N ASN A 145 -2.86 5.62 13.99
CA ASN A 145 -2.42 7.01 14.05
C ASN A 145 -1.51 7.34 12.84
N PRO A 146 -1.61 8.55 12.24
CA PRO A 146 -0.90 8.91 11.00
C PRO A 146 0.56 9.29 11.27
N HIS A 147 1.33 8.39 11.87
CA HIS A 147 2.76 8.54 12.10
C HIS A 147 3.46 7.18 12.34
N LEU A 148 4.78 7.18 12.29
CA LEU A 148 5.63 6.01 12.53
C LEU A 148 6.59 6.26 13.71
N LEU A 149 6.10 6.97 14.73
CA LEU A 149 6.92 7.44 15.87
C LEU A 149 7.61 6.31 16.62
N TYR A 150 6.98 5.11 16.67
CA TYR A 150 7.49 3.96 17.42
C TYR A 150 8.01 2.84 16.52
N ALA A 151 8.29 3.15 15.25
CA ALA A 151 8.84 2.19 14.31
C ALA A 151 10.35 1.99 14.51
N GLN A 152 10.82 0.75 14.32
CA GLN A 152 12.21 0.33 14.44
C GLN A 152 12.82 0.66 15.82
N ALA A 153 12.04 0.47 16.89
CA ALA A 153 12.47 0.67 18.26
C ALA A 153 13.60 -0.28 18.66
N ILE A 154 14.39 0.12 19.66
CA ILE A 154 15.48 -0.69 20.21
C ILE A 154 15.38 -0.62 21.74
N LYS A 155 15.06 -1.74 22.39
CA LYS A 155 14.88 -1.81 23.84
C LYS A 155 16.08 -1.17 24.58
N GLY A 156 15.79 -0.24 25.46
CA GLY A 156 16.78 0.46 26.29
C GLY A 156 17.59 1.54 25.54
N ARG A 157 17.31 1.79 24.23
CA ARG A 157 18.01 2.81 23.44
C ARG A 157 17.07 3.82 22.81
N PHE A 158 16.09 3.34 22.04
CA PHE A 158 15.19 4.19 21.25
C PHE A 158 13.77 3.63 21.28
N THR A 159 12.79 4.49 21.52
CA THR A 159 11.36 4.14 21.41
C THR A 159 10.85 4.07 19.96
N GLY A 160 11.62 4.62 19.04
CA GLY A 160 11.46 4.62 17.60
C GLY A 160 12.61 5.38 16.96
N ARG A 161 12.79 5.31 15.63
CA ARG A 161 13.91 5.94 14.91
C ARG A 161 13.47 6.47 13.56
N SER A 162 14.22 7.41 12.96
CA SER A 162 13.97 7.94 11.62
C SER A 162 13.92 6.83 10.55
N ILE A 163 14.87 5.92 10.56
CA ILE A 163 14.89 4.75 9.65
C ILE A 163 13.61 3.89 9.71
N GLY A 164 12.82 4.02 10.78
CA GLY A 164 11.53 3.33 10.92
C GLY A 164 10.48 3.72 9.88
N ILE A 165 10.69 4.82 9.15
CA ILE A 165 9.83 5.24 8.04
C ILE A 165 9.78 4.18 6.94
N ILE A 166 10.83 3.37 6.78
CA ILE A 166 10.86 2.26 5.81
C ILE A 166 9.71 1.27 6.00
N ASP A 167 9.23 1.07 7.22
CA ASP A 167 8.11 0.17 7.49
C ASP A 167 6.80 0.67 6.86
N GLY A 168 6.70 1.98 6.61
CA GLY A 168 5.55 2.62 5.96
C GLY A 168 5.52 2.51 4.44
N ILE A 169 6.52 1.92 3.79
CA ILE A 169 6.57 1.79 2.31
C ILE A 169 5.34 1.06 1.75
N GLN A 170 4.76 0.16 2.53
CA GLN A 170 3.56 -0.60 2.17
C GLN A 170 2.33 0.30 1.94
N LEU A 171 2.30 1.49 2.53
CA LEU A 171 1.22 2.46 2.36
C LEU A 171 1.18 3.06 0.95
N MET A 172 2.27 3.01 0.19
CA MET A 172 2.31 3.45 -1.20
C MET A 172 1.36 2.60 -2.08
N GLU A 173 1.38 1.28 -1.91
CA GLU A 173 0.48 0.38 -2.64
C GLU A 173 -0.98 0.66 -2.29
N THR A 174 -1.30 0.97 -1.03
CA THR A 174 -2.68 1.25 -0.62
C THR A 174 -3.21 2.53 -1.27
N ILE A 175 -2.39 3.59 -1.39
CA ILE A 175 -2.80 4.83 -2.07
C ILE A 175 -2.99 4.61 -3.58
N GLN A 176 -2.11 3.85 -4.23
CA GLN A 176 -2.24 3.52 -5.65
C GLN A 176 -3.52 2.70 -5.90
N ALA A 177 -3.79 1.71 -5.07
CA ALA A 177 -5.02 0.92 -5.12
C ALA A 177 -6.28 1.77 -4.95
N LEU A 178 -6.29 2.71 -3.98
CA LEU A 178 -7.39 3.64 -3.79
C LEU A 178 -7.61 4.53 -5.02
N THR A 179 -6.53 5.01 -5.64
CA THR A 179 -6.58 5.85 -6.85
C THR A 179 -7.25 5.11 -8.01
N VAL A 180 -6.99 3.81 -8.16
CA VAL A 180 -7.66 2.97 -9.17
C VAL A 180 -9.17 2.86 -8.90
N MET A 181 -9.56 2.70 -7.63
CA MET A 181 -10.95 2.43 -7.24
C MET A 181 -11.81 3.69 -7.01
N GLN A 182 -11.21 4.88 -6.85
CA GLN A 182 -11.92 6.10 -6.40
C GLN A 182 -13.05 6.55 -7.31
N LYS A 183 -13.07 6.13 -8.58
CA LYS A 183 -14.13 6.47 -9.56
C LYS A 183 -15.26 5.45 -9.63
N SER A 184 -15.19 4.36 -8.85
CA SER A 184 -16.27 3.37 -8.78
C SER A 184 -17.55 3.99 -8.24
N PRO A 185 -18.72 3.65 -8.79
CA PRO A 185 -20.01 4.05 -8.22
C PRO A 185 -20.24 3.48 -6.81
N ALA A 186 -19.54 2.40 -6.43
CA ALA A 186 -19.58 1.81 -5.09
C ALA A 186 -18.63 2.49 -4.09
N MET A 187 -17.89 3.53 -4.50
CA MET A 187 -16.96 4.22 -3.61
C MET A 187 -17.71 5.01 -2.52
N ASP A 188 -17.45 4.68 -1.26
CA ASP A 188 -17.91 5.47 -0.12
C ASP A 188 -17.06 6.76 -0.02
N GLN A 189 -17.71 7.90 -0.28
CA GLN A 189 -17.05 9.21 -0.32
C GLN A 189 -16.56 9.65 1.07
N GLN A 190 -17.19 9.20 2.16
CA GLN A 190 -16.73 9.51 3.52
C GLN A 190 -15.43 8.75 3.83
N VAL A 191 -15.36 7.46 3.48
CA VAL A 191 -14.13 6.66 3.64
C VAL A 191 -13.02 7.20 2.75
N LEU A 192 -13.32 7.59 1.51
CA LEU A 192 -12.36 8.21 0.59
C LEU A 192 -11.78 9.51 1.16
N ALA A 193 -12.64 10.42 1.58
CA ALA A 193 -12.23 11.71 2.15
C ALA A 193 -11.45 11.53 3.45
N GLY A 194 -11.92 10.65 4.35
CA GLY A 194 -11.23 10.35 5.60
C GLY A 194 -9.86 9.72 5.39
N THR A 195 -9.74 8.80 4.42
CA THR A 195 -8.45 8.21 4.04
C THR A 195 -7.48 9.27 3.50
N LYS A 196 -7.94 10.16 2.60
CA LYS A 196 -7.11 11.26 2.08
C LYS A 196 -6.61 12.15 3.22
N LYS A 197 -7.49 12.55 4.14
CA LYS A 197 -7.12 13.35 5.31
C LYS A 197 -6.10 12.64 6.21
N TRP A 198 -6.22 11.33 6.39
CA TRP A 198 -5.25 10.55 7.14
C TRP A 198 -3.86 10.61 6.49
N PHE A 199 -3.78 10.47 5.16
CA PHE A 199 -2.51 10.57 4.42
C PHE A 199 -1.95 12.00 4.41
N GLU A 200 -2.80 13.04 4.41
CA GLU A 200 -2.35 14.43 4.58
C GLU A 200 -1.66 14.62 5.95
N HIS A 201 -2.22 14.07 7.01
CA HIS A 201 -1.60 14.11 8.34
C HIS A 201 -0.29 13.32 8.40
N LEU A 202 -0.23 12.13 7.75
CA LEU A 202 1.01 11.39 7.63
C LEU A 202 2.07 12.19 6.88
N LEU A 203 1.72 12.81 5.75
CA LEU A 203 2.64 13.66 4.99
C LEU A 203 3.13 14.85 5.83
N GLN A 204 2.22 15.50 6.55
CA GLN A 204 2.58 16.57 7.47
C GLN A 204 3.59 16.07 8.51
N TRP A 205 3.34 14.92 9.13
CA TRP A 205 4.27 14.33 10.09
C TRP A 205 5.62 14.01 9.44
N LEU A 206 5.66 13.39 8.28
CA LEU A 206 6.88 13.06 7.54
C LEU A 206 7.71 14.31 7.20
N THR A 207 7.08 15.43 6.89
CA THR A 207 7.77 16.66 6.48
C THR A 207 8.13 17.60 7.64
N THR A 208 7.52 17.42 8.81
CA THR A 208 7.75 18.33 9.95
C THR A 208 8.46 17.70 11.14
N HIS A 209 8.22 16.41 11.41
CA HIS A 209 8.81 15.70 12.53
C HIS A 209 10.31 15.43 12.32
N PRO A 210 11.15 15.47 13.37
CA PRO A 210 12.59 15.21 13.26
C PRO A 210 12.93 13.86 12.58
N TYR A 211 12.14 12.81 12.79
CA TYR A 211 12.39 11.51 12.15
C TYR A 211 12.17 11.57 10.63
N GLY A 212 11.09 12.22 10.16
CA GLY A 212 10.85 12.39 8.75
C GLY A 212 11.93 13.23 8.06
N LYS A 213 12.31 14.35 8.70
CA LYS A 213 13.40 15.20 8.23
C LYS A 213 14.75 14.46 8.22
N GLY A 214 15.02 13.65 9.24
CA GLY A 214 16.24 12.86 9.33
C GLY A 214 16.37 11.86 8.19
N GLU A 215 15.27 11.20 7.81
CA GLU A 215 15.27 10.25 6.70
C GLU A 215 15.42 10.95 5.34
N MET A 216 14.73 12.08 5.12
CA MET A 216 14.92 12.88 3.90
C MET A 216 16.36 13.37 3.73
N ASN A 217 17.03 13.77 4.82
CA ASN A 217 18.42 14.22 4.76
C ASN A 217 19.41 13.07 4.56
N ALA A 218 19.10 11.87 5.00
CA ALA A 218 19.94 10.69 4.82
C ALA A 218 19.90 10.15 3.38
N ALA A 219 18.84 10.48 2.63
CA ALA A 219 18.66 10.08 1.23
C ALA A 219 19.36 11.04 0.23
N ASN A 220 19.88 12.19 0.70
CA ASN A 220 20.64 13.17 -0.09
C ASN A 220 22.13 13.11 0.24
#